data_18c52c9225409def4e5ef25c72104028
#
_entry.id   18c52c9225409def4e5ef25c72104028
#
_cell.length_a   1.000
_cell.length_b   1.000
_cell.length_c   1.000
_cell.angle_alpha   90.00
_cell.angle_beta   90.00
_cell.angle_gamma   90.00
#
_symmetry.space_group_name_H-M   'P 1'
#
loop_
_entity.id
_entity.type
_entity.pdbx_description
1 polymer ?
#
loop_
_entity_poly.entity_id
_entity_poly.type
_entity_poly.pdbx_seq_one_letter_code
_entity_poly.pdbx_strand_id
1 'polypeptide(L)'
;MADETTSSTISELYTEIIAEALFVAQEQSIMKPLVRNYTIAGGGKSVEVPLYPTVSAAAVSEASDLSNTAINPTSATITASEVGIMTTLTDLARNSASRNVAADIGRLFGEAIATKIDTDLLALFDGFSSTLGNGSAAITPTNFFQAVTILRTAGVPMTDMVAVLHPNIAFDLKSALATQGNTAFAAGGDGILANEALRTGFIGQLAGVPVFESKNMANTGTTGDYKGAIFQKDALGIAMMQDLKIEVQRDASLRADEIVATAVYGVGELHDSYGIELHYDSSIE
;
A
#
# COMPACT_ATOMS: atom_id res chain seq x y z
N MET A 1 20.62 -21.71 45.27
CA MET A 1 19.41 -22.12 44.53
C MET A 1 19.53 -21.46 43.18
N ALA A 2 19.78 -22.28 42.20
CA ALA A 2 20.06 -21.80 40.85
C ALA A 2 18.84 -21.06 40.28
N ASP A 3 19.03 -19.83 39.87
CA ASP A 3 18.11 -19.11 39.00
C ASP A 3 18.21 -19.74 37.61
N GLU A 4 17.56 -20.88 37.43
CA GLU A 4 17.40 -21.49 36.11
C GLU A 4 16.35 -20.71 35.34
N THR A 5 16.79 -19.99 34.32
CA THR A 5 15.89 -19.44 33.30
C THR A 5 15.25 -20.62 32.57
N THR A 6 14.06 -20.99 32.99
CA THR A 6 13.33 -22.13 32.45
C THR A 6 12.83 -21.82 31.03
N SER A 7 12.63 -22.87 30.23
CA SER A 7 12.06 -22.76 28.88
C SER A 7 10.71 -22.03 28.82
N SER A 8 9.99 -21.96 29.96
CA SER A 8 8.75 -21.17 30.08
C SER A 8 8.98 -19.66 29.95
N THR A 9 10.06 -19.11 30.52
CA THR A 9 10.38 -17.68 30.46
C THR A 9 10.78 -17.26 29.06
N ILE A 10 11.46 -18.13 28.31
CA ILE A 10 11.78 -17.89 26.90
C ILE A 10 10.50 -17.96 26.02
N SER A 11 9.61 -18.90 26.33
CA SER A 11 8.32 -19.03 25.62
C SER A 11 7.40 -17.82 25.83
N GLU A 12 7.37 -17.26 27.06
CA GLU A 12 6.59 -16.04 27.35
C GLU A 12 7.13 -14.82 26.59
N LEU A 13 8.46 -14.63 26.58
CA LEU A 13 9.13 -13.55 25.85
C LEU A 13 8.85 -13.64 24.33
N TYR A 14 8.89 -14.85 23.80
CA TYR A 14 8.61 -15.12 22.40
C TYR A 14 7.17 -14.75 22.00
N THR A 15 6.21 -15.11 22.83
CA THR A 15 4.80 -14.80 22.61
C THR A 15 4.55 -13.29 22.61
N GLU A 16 5.21 -12.55 23.50
CA GLU A 16 5.11 -11.09 23.58
C GLU A 16 5.67 -10.40 22.33
N ILE A 17 6.84 -10.84 21.83
CA ILE A 17 7.45 -10.32 20.61
C ILE A 17 6.52 -10.53 19.41
N ILE A 18 5.96 -11.73 19.24
CA ILE A 18 5.04 -12.04 18.13
C ILE A 18 3.78 -11.18 18.20
N ALA A 19 3.16 -11.09 19.38
CA ALA A 19 1.92 -10.34 19.55
C ALA A 19 2.10 -8.85 19.20
N GLU A 20 3.17 -8.22 19.68
CA GLU A 20 3.46 -6.82 19.43
C GLU A 20 3.81 -6.59 17.94
N ALA A 21 4.61 -7.46 17.32
CA ALA A 21 4.98 -7.35 15.93
C ALA A 21 3.78 -7.49 14.99
N LEU A 22 2.88 -8.43 15.24
CA LEU A 22 1.65 -8.63 14.45
C LEU A 22 0.70 -7.44 14.59
N PHE A 23 0.54 -6.91 15.80
CA PHE A 23 -0.30 -5.75 16.06
C PHE A 23 0.18 -4.54 15.26
N VAL A 24 1.47 -4.20 15.35
CA VAL A 24 2.05 -3.07 14.65
C VAL A 24 2.03 -3.26 13.14
N ALA A 25 2.32 -4.47 12.64
CA ALA A 25 2.27 -4.77 11.21
C ALA A 25 0.86 -4.58 10.62
N GLN A 26 -0.19 -4.88 11.38
CA GLN A 26 -1.57 -4.66 10.95
C GLN A 26 -1.98 -3.18 11.00
N GLU A 27 -1.54 -2.45 12.01
CA GLU A 27 -1.91 -1.06 12.21
C GLU A 27 -1.22 -0.09 11.24
N GLN A 28 0.02 -0.38 10.84
CA GLN A 28 0.83 0.52 10.03
C GLN A 28 0.75 0.32 8.52
N SER A 29 0.26 -0.82 8.04
CA SER A 29 0.11 -1.04 6.60
C SER A 29 -1.12 -0.33 6.04
N ILE A 30 -0.89 0.72 5.27
CA ILE A 30 -1.95 1.51 4.62
C ILE A 30 -2.41 0.82 3.33
N MET A 31 -1.50 0.21 2.57
CA MET A 31 -1.79 -0.33 1.24
C MET A 31 -2.50 -1.68 1.25
N LYS A 32 -2.20 -2.55 2.22
CA LYS A 32 -2.76 -3.92 2.28
C LYS A 32 -4.31 -3.98 2.21
N PRO A 33 -5.08 -3.13 2.91
CA PRO A 33 -6.54 -3.12 2.79
C PRO A 33 -7.07 -2.51 1.48
N LEU A 34 -6.26 -1.71 0.78
CA LEU A 34 -6.66 -0.98 -0.42
C LEU A 34 -6.50 -1.81 -1.71
N VAL A 35 -5.86 -2.97 -1.66
CA VAL A 35 -5.60 -3.86 -2.79
C VAL A 35 -6.33 -5.20 -2.64
N ARG A 36 -6.35 -6.01 -3.71
CA ARG A 36 -6.86 -7.39 -3.65
C ARG A 36 -5.91 -8.30 -2.90
N ASN A 37 -6.44 -8.99 -1.89
CA ASN A 37 -5.68 -9.94 -1.09
C ASN A 37 -5.94 -11.37 -1.57
N TYR A 38 -4.87 -12.10 -1.88
CA TYR A 38 -4.89 -13.51 -2.24
C TYR A 38 -4.05 -14.30 -1.23
N THR A 39 -4.41 -15.57 -1.05
CA THR A 39 -3.64 -16.49 -0.21
C THR A 39 -3.09 -17.59 -1.09
N ILE A 40 -1.78 -17.84 -1.00
CA ILE A 40 -1.12 -18.95 -1.69
C ILE A 40 -1.25 -20.19 -0.79
N ALA A 41 -2.09 -21.13 -1.21
CA ALA A 41 -2.25 -22.42 -0.55
C ALA A 41 -1.81 -23.57 -1.47
N GLY A 42 -1.34 -24.67 -0.90
CA GLY A 42 -1.13 -25.91 -1.65
C GLY A 42 0.23 -26.11 -2.31
N GLY A 43 1.30 -25.44 -1.84
CA GLY A 43 2.69 -25.78 -2.23
C GLY A 43 3.23 -25.10 -3.49
N GLY A 44 2.51 -24.16 -4.08
CA GLY A 44 3.00 -23.27 -5.14
C GLY A 44 3.64 -21.99 -4.58
N LYS A 45 4.48 -21.31 -5.37
CA LYS A 45 5.03 -19.97 -5.04
C LYS A 45 4.29 -18.84 -5.75
N SER A 46 3.30 -19.15 -6.58
CA SER A 46 2.60 -18.15 -7.39
C SER A 46 1.09 -18.38 -7.39
N VAL A 47 0.37 -17.29 -7.55
CA VAL A 47 -1.08 -17.29 -7.81
C VAL A 47 -1.29 -16.72 -9.21
N GLU A 48 -2.06 -17.43 -10.02
CA GLU A 48 -2.52 -16.96 -11.31
C GLU A 48 -3.94 -16.44 -11.19
N VAL A 49 -4.12 -15.17 -11.53
CA VAL A 49 -5.42 -14.50 -11.51
C VAL A 49 -5.93 -14.38 -12.93
N PRO A 50 -7.03 -15.06 -13.31
CA PRO A 50 -7.59 -14.94 -14.66
C PRO A 50 -8.23 -13.59 -14.87
N LEU A 51 -7.87 -12.94 -15.98
CA LEU A 51 -8.40 -11.64 -16.42
C LEU A 51 -9.26 -11.84 -17.66
N TYR A 52 -10.54 -11.50 -17.57
CA TYR A 52 -11.47 -11.64 -18.68
C TYR A 52 -11.56 -10.33 -19.47
N PRO A 53 -11.48 -10.40 -20.82
CA PRO A 53 -11.65 -9.23 -21.67
C PRO A 53 -13.10 -8.72 -21.60
N THR A 54 -13.27 -7.42 -21.83
CA THR A 54 -14.59 -6.82 -21.99
C THR A 54 -15.21 -7.29 -23.29
N VAL A 55 -16.44 -7.78 -23.25
CA VAL A 55 -17.22 -8.18 -24.44
C VAL A 55 -18.31 -7.16 -24.71
N SER A 56 -18.52 -6.84 -25.99
CA SER A 56 -19.59 -5.95 -26.45
C SER A 56 -20.67 -6.76 -27.17
N ALA A 57 -21.93 -6.40 -26.91
CA ALA A 57 -23.05 -6.94 -27.67
C ALA A 57 -23.25 -6.15 -28.99
N ALA A 58 -23.53 -6.85 -30.07
CA ALA A 58 -23.87 -6.26 -31.36
C ALA A 58 -25.36 -6.34 -31.60
N ALA A 59 -25.90 -5.37 -32.32
CA ALA A 59 -27.29 -5.41 -32.80
C ALA A 59 -27.45 -6.51 -33.86
N VAL A 60 -28.52 -7.30 -33.73
CA VAL A 60 -28.83 -8.37 -34.68
C VAL A 60 -30.09 -8.04 -35.43
N SER A 61 -30.04 -8.17 -36.78
CA SER A 61 -31.20 -8.01 -37.64
C SER A 61 -32.07 -9.28 -37.60
N GLU A 62 -33.35 -9.11 -37.85
CA GLU A 62 -34.29 -10.23 -37.97
C GLU A 62 -33.82 -11.22 -39.05
N ALA A 63 -33.87 -12.51 -38.76
CA ALA A 63 -33.40 -13.63 -39.59
C ALA A 63 -31.89 -13.65 -39.90
N SER A 64 -31.06 -13.01 -39.08
CA SER A 64 -29.59 -13.04 -39.16
C SER A 64 -29.01 -13.85 -37.98
N ASP A 65 -28.00 -14.70 -38.27
CA ASP A 65 -27.31 -15.46 -37.25
C ASP A 65 -26.39 -14.56 -36.39
N LEU A 66 -26.29 -14.87 -35.09
CA LEU A 66 -25.33 -14.26 -34.18
C LEU A 66 -23.92 -14.76 -34.51
N SER A 67 -22.97 -13.86 -34.63
CA SER A 67 -21.57 -14.22 -34.74
C SER A 67 -21.01 -14.67 -33.37
N ASN A 68 -20.25 -15.74 -33.37
CA ASN A 68 -19.61 -16.23 -32.16
C ASN A 68 -18.44 -15.29 -31.76
N THR A 69 -18.44 -14.83 -30.52
CA THR A 69 -17.35 -14.05 -29.94
C THR A 69 -16.50 -14.93 -29.03
N ALA A 70 -15.23 -15.15 -29.40
CA ALA A 70 -14.31 -15.90 -28.56
C ALA A 70 -13.88 -15.08 -27.34
N ILE A 71 -14.02 -15.63 -26.15
CA ILE A 71 -13.56 -15.03 -24.92
C ILE A 71 -12.23 -15.72 -24.55
N ASN A 72 -11.11 -15.03 -24.74
CA ASN A 72 -9.78 -15.53 -24.41
C ASN A 72 -9.29 -14.82 -23.14
N PRO A 73 -9.37 -15.46 -21.97
CA PRO A 73 -8.84 -14.89 -20.75
C PRO A 73 -7.31 -14.81 -20.80
N THR A 74 -6.75 -13.75 -20.27
CA THR A 74 -5.34 -13.64 -19.91
C THR A 74 -5.15 -13.92 -18.44
N SER A 75 -3.93 -14.12 -17.97
CA SER A 75 -3.64 -14.31 -16.54
C SER A 75 -2.56 -13.35 -16.08
N ALA A 76 -2.76 -12.76 -14.91
CA ALA A 76 -1.73 -12.07 -14.16
C ALA A 76 -1.17 -13.02 -13.11
N THR A 77 0.15 -13.15 -13.05
CA THR A 77 0.82 -14.07 -12.12
C THR A 77 1.53 -13.27 -11.03
N ILE A 78 1.18 -13.52 -9.77
CA ILE A 78 1.86 -12.96 -8.61
C ILE A 78 2.73 -14.05 -8.00
N THR A 79 4.04 -13.81 -7.93
CA THR A 79 5.01 -14.76 -7.36
C THR A 79 5.49 -14.26 -6.01
N ALA A 80 5.39 -15.12 -5.00
CA ALA A 80 5.84 -14.80 -3.64
C ALA A 80 7.36 -14.95 -3.50
N SER A 81 7.94 -14.04 -2.73
CA SER A 81 9.32 -14.04 -2.29
C SER A 81 9.40 -13.89 -0.77
N GLU A 82 10.48 -14.38 -0.18
CA GLU A 82 10.73 -14.25 1.25
C GLU A 82 11.40 -12.91 1.54
N VAL A 83 10.89 -12.24 2.57
CA VAL A 83 11.44 -11.02 3.13
C VAL A 83 11.69 -11.25 4.61
N GLY A 84 12.84 -10.85 5.12
CA GLY A 84 13.19 -11.07 6.53
C GLY A 84 14.09 -9.99 7.10
N ILE A 85 14.09 -9.95 8.44
CA ILE A 85 14.96 -9.10 9.24
C ILE A 85 15.46 -9.92 10.42
N MET A 86 16.72 -9.71 10.82
CA MET A 86 17.35 -10.40 11.96
C MET A 86 18.03 -9.39 12.88
N THR A 87 17.96 -9.65 14.17
CA THR A 87 18.77 -8.96 15.19
C THR A 87 19.31 -9.94 16.22
N THR A 88 20.44 -9.60 16.82
CA THR A 88 21.08 -10.39 17.86
C THR A 88 20.99 -9.63 19.18
N LEU A 89 20.34 -10.21 20.18
CA LEU A 89 20.20 -9.64 21.52
C LEU A 89 21.11 -10.39 22.50
N THR A 90 22.17 -9.72 22.98
CA THR A 90 23.09 -10.31 23.96
C THR A 90 22.46 -10.35 25.35
N ASP A 91 22.88 -11.34 26.17
CA ASP A 91 22.44 -11.46 27.57
C ASP A 91 22.80 -10.21 28.38
N LEU A 92 23.95 -9.61 28.10
CA LEU A 92 24.36 -8.37 28.76
C LEU A 92 23.41 -7.21 28.43
N ALA A 93 23.04 -7.06 27.17
CA ALA A 93 22.11 -6.01 26.74
C ALA A 93 20.72 -6.22 27.38
N ARG A 94 20.21 -7.47 27.37
CA ARG A 94 18.93 -7.81 28.00
C ARG A 94 18.91 -7.54 29.51
N ASN A 95 19.97 -7.95 30.22
CA ASN A 95 20.05 -7.81 31.68
C ASN A 95 20.36 -6.38 32.15
N SER A 96 21.01 -5.56 31.29
CA SER A 96 21.31 -4.15 31.58
C SER A 96 20.20 -3.20 31.23
N ALA A 97 19.22 -3.63 30.42
CA ALA A 97 18.10 -2.80 30.01
C ALA A 97 17.09 -2.59 31.13
N SER A 98 16.64 -1.36 31.31
CA SER A 98 15.60 -0.99 32.27
C SER A 98 14.17 -1.13 31.73
N ARG A 99 14.03 -1.53 30.45
CA ARG A 99 12.77 -1.66 29.71
C ARG A 99 12.66 -3.04 29.07
N ASN A 100 11.44 -3.41 28.67
CA ASN A 100 11.22 -4.64 27.93
C ASN A 100 11.73 -4.50 26.48
N VAL A 101 12.99 -4.83 26.26
CA VAL A 101 13.67 -4.76 24.96
C VAL A 101 13.01 -5.68 23.93
N ALA A 102 12.43 -6.79 24.38
CA ALA A 102 11.79 -7.75 23.50
C ALA A 102 10.56 -7.18 22.80
N ALA A 103 9.68 -6.48 23.52
CA ALA A 103 8.51 -5.83 22.95
C ALA A 103 8.92 -4.71 21.97
N ASP A 104 9.98 -3.95 22.29
CA ASP A 104 10.50 -2.92 21.39
C ASP A 104 11.05 -3.53 20.09
N ILE A 105 11.76 -4.68 20.16
CA ILE A 105 12.20 -5.42 18.95
C ILE A 105 11.01 -5.91 18.14
N GLY A 106 9.99 -6.46 18.80
CA GLY A 106 8.78 -6.90 18.13
C GLY A 106 8.10 -5.77 17.35
N ARG A 107 7.97 -4.60 17.97
CA ARG A 107 7.43 -3.40 17.32
C ARG A 107 8.24 -3.00 16.10
N LEU A 108 9.56 -2.90 16.23
CA LEU A 108 10.46 -2.53 15.12
C LEU A 108 10.36 -3.53 13.95
N PHE A 109 10.23 -4.81 14.23
CA PHE A 109 10.05 -5.83 13.20
C PHE A 109 8.71 -5.70 12.48
N GLY A 110 7.63 -5.46 13.23
CA GLY A 110 6.31 -5.20 12.68
C GLY A 110 6.32 -3.98 11.75
N GLU A 111 6.91 -2.87 12.21
CA GLU A 111 7.06 -1.63 11.41
C GLU A 111 7.89 -1.86 10.13
N ALA A 112 9.00 -2.59 10.24
CA ALA A 112 9.87 -2.85 9.09
C ALA A 112 9.18 -3.69 8.02
N ILE A 113 8.48 -4.76 8.40
CA ILE A 113 7.74 -5.61 7.46
C ILE A 113 6.55 -4.86 6.86
N ALA A 114 5.78 -4.11 7.65
CA ALA A 114 4.68 -3.28 7.16
C ALA A 114 5.16 -2.24 6.14
N THR A 115 6.25 -1.54 6.47
CA THR A 115 6.86 -0.55 5.57
C THR A 115 7.35 -1.19 4.27
N LYS A 116 7.92 -2.40 4.35
CA LYS A 116 8.39 -3.12 3.16
C LYS A 116 7.23 -3.53 2.26
N ILE A 117 6.14 -4.07 2.82
CA ILE A 117 4.93 -4.42 2.06
C ILE A 117 4.35 -3.17 1.38
N ASP A 118 4.21 -2.06 2.11
CA ASP A 118 3.70 -0.82 1.55
C ASP A 118 4.60 -0.27 0.44
N THR A 119 5.91 -0.28 0.64
CA THR A 119 6.87 0.18 -0.37
C THR A 119 6.81 -0.65 -1.65
N ASP A 120 6.69 -1.98 -1.53
CA ASP A 120 6.60 -2.86 -2.68
C ASP A 120 5.28 -2.67 -3.45
N LEU A 121 4.17 -2.43 -2.75
CA LEU A 121 2.88 -2.13 -3.37
C LEU A 121 2.88 -0.75 -4.05
N LEU A 122 3.48 0.26 -3.41
CA LEU A 122 3.59 1.61 -3.96
C LEU A 122 4.50 1.66 -5.19
N ALA A 123 5.53 0.81 -5.25
CA ALA A 123 6.41 0.71 -6.40
C ALA A 123 5.69 0.20 -7.68
N LEU A 124 4.56 -0.48 -7.55
CA LEU A 124 3.75 -0.92 -8.69
C LEU A 124 3.07 0.24 -9.43
N PHE A 125 2.96 1.43 -8.83
CA PHE A 125 2.36 2.59 -9.49
C PHE A 125 3.11 3.00 -10.76
N ASP A 126 4.44 2.74 -10.81
CA ASP A 126 5.27 2.96 -11.99
C ASP A 126 4.93 2.02 -13.16
N GLY A 127 4.22 0.93 -12.89
CA GLY A 127 3.79 -0.05 -13.89
C GLY A 127 2.57 0.41 -14.70
N PHE A 128 1.76 1.33 -14.17
CA PHE A 128 0.57 1.79 -14.88
C PHE A 128 0.92 2.47 -16.21
N SER A 129 0.32 2.02 -17.30
CA SER A 129 0.52 2.60 -18.62
C SER A 129 -0.08 4.01 -18.77
N SER A 130 -1.02 4.40 -17.90
CA SER A 130 -1.59 5.74 -17.84
C SER A 130 -0.86 6.58 -16.80
N THR A 131 -0.18 7.65 -17.25
CA THR A 131 0.51 8.60 -16.37
C THR A 131 -0.03 10.00 -16.59
N LEU A 132 -0.30 10.75 -15.53
CA LEU A 132 -0.68 12.15 -15.58
C LEU A 132 0.36 13.01 -14.85
N GLY A 133 0.85 14.03 -15.54
CA GLY A 133 1.97 14.85 -15.07
C GLY A 133 3.33 14.32 -15.58
N ASN A 134 4.37 15.09 -15.31
CA ASN A 134 5.75 14.80 -15.75
C ASN A 134 6.82 15.35 -14.77
N GLY A 135 6.44 15.61 -13.52
CA GLY A 135 7.35 16.15 -12.52
C GLY A 135 7.76 17.60 -12.71
N SER A 136 7.11 18.35 -13.62
CA SER A 136 7.51 19.76 -13.89
C SER A 136 6.58 20.79 -13.24
N ALA A 137 5.50 20.39 -12.63
CA ALA A 137 4.50 21.28 -12.05
C ALA A 137 3.84 20.63 -10.83
N ALA A 138 3.38 21.47 -9.90
CA ALA A 138 2.60 21.03 -8.76
C ALA A 138 1.21 20.51 -9.18
N ILE A 139 0.71 19.52 -8.44
CA ILE A 139 -0.63 18.98 -8.66
C ILE A 139 -1.70 20.04 -8.37
N THR A 140 -2.73 20.05 -9.19
CA THR A 140 -3.92 20.89 -9.00
C THR A 140 -5.17 20.03 -8.83
N PRO A 141 -6.25 20.56 -8.21
CA PRO A 141 -7.54 19.87 -8.16
C PRO A 141 -8.06 19.48 -9.55
N THR A 142 -7.81 20.34 -10.56
CA THR A 142 -8.19 20.06 -11.96
C THR A 142 -7.50 18.79 -12.48
N ASN A 143 -6.20 18.60 -12.18
CA ASN A 143 -5.45 17.42 -12.58
C ASN A 143 -6.00 16.15 -11.90
N PHE A 144 -6.39 16.26 -10.63
CA PHE A 144 -7.02 15.15 -9.91
C PHE A 144 -8.37 14.77 -10.54
N PHE A 145 -9.23 15.75 -10.85
CA PHE A 145 -10.50 15.49 -11.56
C PHE A 145 -10.26 14.91 -12.94
N GLN A 146 -9.23 15.36 -13.65
CA GLN A 146 -8.84 14.82 -14.95
C GLN A 146 -8.46 13.34 -14.84
N ALA A 147 -7.65 12.95 -13.85
CA ALA A 147 -7.28 11.56 -13.61
C ALA A 147 -8.51 10.67 -13.37
N VAL A 148 -9.43 11.10 -12.50
CA VAL A 148 -10.69 10.39 -12.23
C VAL A 148 -11.54 10.29 -13.51
N THR A 149 -11.55 11.32 -14.34
CA THR A 149 -12.31 11.32 -15.59
C THR A 149 -11.71 10.34 -16.61
N ILE A 150 -10.38 10.23 -16.70
CA ILE A 150 -9.69 9.27 -17.57
C ILE A 150 -10.09 7.84 -17.17
N LEU A 151 -10.04 7.50 -15.88
CA LEU A 151 -10.46 6.18 -15.40
C LEU A 151 -11.93 5.88 -15.69
N ARG A 152 -12.81 6.86 -15.51
CA ARG A 152 -14.23 6.72 -15.86
C ARG A 152 -14.44 6.50 -17.36
N THR A 153 -13.70 7.21 -18.19
CA THR A 153 -13.78 7.05 -19.65
C THR A 153 -13.27 5.68 -20.08
N ALA A 154 -12.29 5.11 -19.37
CA ALA A 154 -11.84 3.73 -19.55
C ALA A 154 -12.85 2.67 -19.06
N GLY A 155 -13.97 3.09 -18.46
CA GLY A 155 -15.02 2.18 -17.98
C GLY A 155 -14.70 1.54 -16.61
N VAL A 156 -13.77 2.11 -15.83
CA VAL A 156 -13.42 1.61 -14.51
C VAL A 156 -14.57 1.85 -13.52
N PRO A 157 -14.98 0.82 -12.73
CA PRO A 157 -15.99 0.99 -11.71
C PRO A 157 -15.55 2.01 -10.66
N MET A 158 -16.46 2.90 -10.24
CA MET A 158 -16.18 3.90 -9.20
C MET A 158 -16.20 3.32 -7.78
N THR A 159 -16.67 2.09 -7.63
CA THR A 159 -16.65 1.38 -6.36
C THR A 159 -15.22 1.00 -5.98
N ASP A 160 -14.86 1.20 -4.72
CA ASP A 160 -13.54 0.88 -4.17
C ASP A 160 -12.36 1.57 -4.91
N MET A 161 -12.63 2.75 -5.50
CA MET A 161 -11.59 3.61 -6.05
C MET A 161 -10.91 4.38 -4.92
N VAL A 162 -9.59 4.43 -4.94
CA VAL A 162 -8.77 5.10 -3.92
C VAL A 162 -7.67 5.92 -4.58
N ALA A 163 -7.23 6.96 -3.90
CA ALA A 163 -6.04 7.73 -4.26
C ALA A 163 -5.01 7.63 -3.14
N VAL A 164 -3.77 7.37 -3.50
CA VAL A 164 -2.64 7.38 -2.56
C VAL A 164 -1.60 8.34 -3.08
N LEU A 165 -1.24 9.33 -2.26
CA LEU A 165 -0.34 10.42 -2.62
C LEU A 165 0.83 10.49 -1.63
N HIS A 166 2.00 10.96 -2.11
CA HIS A 166 3.07 11.37 -1.21
C HIS A 166 2.62 12.61 -0.41
N PRO A 167 2.99 12.77 0.88
CA PRO A 167 2.57 13.90 1.70
C PRO A 167 2.87 15.27 1.09
N ASN A 168 3.99 15.41 0.38
CA ASN A 168 4.38 16.67 -0.27
C ASN A 168 3.41 17.06 -1.41
N ILE A 169 3.05 16.11 -2.27
CA ILE A 169 2.04 16.34 -3.33
C ILE A 169 0.65 16.60 -2.69
N ALA A 170 0.32 15.86 -1.64
CA ALA A 170 -0.93 16.06 -0.91
C ALA A 170 -1.03 17.46 -0.28
N PHE A 171 0.10 18.01 0.19
CA PHE A 171 0.15 19.40 0.66
C PHE A 171 -0.19 20.40 -0.46
N ASP A 172 0.38 20.24 -1.65
CA ASP A 172 0.10 21.11 -2.78
C ASP A 172 -1.38 21.05 -3.19
N LEU A 173 -1.94 19.84 -3.21
CA LEU A 173 -3.37 19.65 -3.48
C LEU A 173 -4.25 20.34 -2.43
N LYS A 174 -3.91 20.23 -1.13
CA LYS A 174 -4.59 20.91 -0.03
C LYS A 174 -4.48 22.43 -0.16
N SER A 175 -3.28 22.94 -0.46
CA SER A 175 -3.01 24.37 -0.65
C SER A 175 -3.80 24.95 -1.81
N ALA A 176 -3.84 24.22 -2.94
CA ALA A 176 -4.62 24.61 -4.11
C ALA A 176 -6.13 24.64 -3.83
N LEU A 177 -6.65 23.64 -3.09
CA LEU A 177 -8.06 23.61 -2.68
C LEU A 177 -8.39 24.76 -1.73
N ALA A 178 -7.51 25.08 -0.77
CA ALA A 178 -7.69 26.21 0.13
C ALA A 178 -7.73 27.56 -0.62
N THR A 179 -6.87 27.73 -1.61
CA THR A 179 -6.80 28.95 -2.41
C THR A 179 -8.03 29.10 -3.32
N GLN A 180 -8.49 28.03 -3.97
CA GLN A 180 -9.67 28.04 -4.83
C GLN A 180 -10.97 28.23 -4.03
N GLY A 181 -11.05 27.64 -2.82
CA GLY A 181 -12.20 27.81 -1.93
C GLY A 181 -12.44 29.24 -1.51
N ASN A 182 -11.38 30.05 -1.44
CA ASN A 182 -11.49 31.46 -1.04
C ASN A 182 -12.07 32.38 -2.15
N THR A 183 -12.03 31.98 -3.43
CA THR A 183 -12.48 32.82 -4.55
C THR A 183 -13.76 32.34 -5.23
N ALA A 184 -13.99 31.03 -5.33
CA ALA A 184 -15.09 30.47 -6.09
C ALA A 184 -16.26 29.95 -5.24
N PHE A 185 -15.96 29.45 -4.03
CA PHE A 185 -16.97 28.90 -3.12
C PHE A 185 -17.39 29.84 -1.99
N ALA A 186 -16.61 30.87 -1.70
CA ALA A 186 -16.98 31.90 -0.70
C ALA A 186 -18.17 32.78 -1.13
N ALA A 187 -18.48 32.82 -2.43
CA ALA A 187 -19.64 33.55 -2.96
C ALA A 187 -20.98 32.77 -2.81
N GLY A 188 -20.96 31.51 -2.43
CA GLY A 188 -22.12 30.62 -2.35
C GLY A 188 -22.44 29.99 -0.99
N GLY A 189 -21.88 30.44 0.08
CA GLY A 189 -22.41 30.20 1.45
C GLY A 189 -22.09 28.86 2.12
N ASP A 190 -21.39 27.89 1.49
CA ASP A 190 -21.00 26.64 2.16
C ASP A 190 -19.56 26.23 1.84
N GLY A 191 -18.60 26.95 2.44
CA GLY A 191 -17.19 26.62 2.44
C GLY A 191 -16.82 25.41 3.34
N ILE A 192 -17.69 24.40 3.42
CA ILE A 192 -17.53 23.27 4.36
C ILE A 192 -16.28 22.45 4.00
N LEU A 193 -16.05 22.16 2.74
CA LEU A 193 -14.87 21.37 2.30
C LEU A 193 -13.55 22.11 2.48
N ALA A 194 -13.50 23.40 2.15
CA ALA A 194 -12.30 24.22 2.35
C ALA A 194 -12.00 24.44 3.83
N ASN A 195 -13.04 24.65 4.64
CA ASN A 195 -12.90 24.82 6.09
C ASN A 195 -12.51 23.52 6.80
N GLU A 196 -12.94 22.37 6.33
CA GLU A 196 -12.62 21.08 6.94
C GLU A 196 -11.19 20.63 6.58
N ALA A 197 -10.77 20.81 5.33
CA ALA A 197 -9.39 20.58 4.89
C ALA A 197 -8.40 21.50 5.61
N LEU A 198 -8.75 22.78 5.81
CA LEU A 198 -7.93 23.74 6.57
C LEU A 198 -7.89 23.44 8.07
N ARG A 199 -8.98 22.93 8.65
CA ARG A 199 -9.10 22.71 10.10
C ARG A 199 -8.51 21.37 10.54
N THR A 200 -8.61 20.32 9.74
CA THR A 200 -8.20 18.97 10.10
C THR A 200 -6.99 18.45 9.32
N GLY A 201 -6.58 19.16 8.26
CA GLY A 201 -5.56 18.66 7.33
C GLY A 201 -5.99 17.41 6.55
N PHE A 202 -7.24 17.03 6.62
CA PHE A 202 -7.81 15.84 6.02
C PHE A 202 -8.44 16.20 4.66
N ILE A 203 -7.98 15.58 3.56
CA ILE A 203 -8.59 15.79 2.25
C ILE A 203 -9.93 15.06 2.16
N GLY A 204 -10.14 14.02 2.98
CA GLY A 204 -11.37 13.23 2.99
C GLY A 204 -11.59 12.52 1.67
N GLN A 205 -12.60 12.98 0.93
CA GLN A 205 -12.93 12.49 -0.40
C GLN A 205 -12.88 13.64 -1.41
N LEU A 206 -12.19 13.43 -2.51
CA LEU A 206 -12.18 14.35 -3.65
C LEU A 206 -12.75 13.63 -4.87
N ALA A 207 -13.75 14.21 -5.53
CA ALA A 207 -14.51 13.58 -6.62
C ALA A 207 -15.17 12.24 -6.25
N GLY A 208 -15.46 11.99 -4.97
CA GLY A 208 -15.97 10.71 -4.46
C GLY A 208 -14.90 9.64 -4.25
N VAL A 209 -13.60 9.99 -4.37
CA VAL A 209 -12.46 9.11 -4.17
C VAL A 209 -11.80 9.46 -2.85
N PRO A 210 -11.66 8.54 -1.88
CA PRO A 210 -10.91 8.76 -0.66
C PRO A 210 -9.41 8.90 -0.96
N VAL A 211 -8.78 9.89 -0.30
CA VAL A 211 -7.35 10.21 -0.50
C VAL A 211 -6.58 9.82 0.75
N PHE A 212 -5.59 8.96 0.56
CA PHE A 212 -4.65 8.52 1.58
C PHE A 212 -3.27 9.13 1.32
N GLU A 213 -2.47 9.25 2.37
CA GLU A 213 -1.11 9.75 2.30
C GLU A 213 -0.13 8.69 2.79
N SER A 214 0.95 8.47 2.03
CA SER A 214 2.02 7.55 2.44
C SER A 214 3.38 8.14 2.12
N LYS A 215 4.24 8.20 3.14
CA LYS A 215 5.65 8.61 3.00
C LYS A 215 6.53 7.53 2.37
N ASN A 216 6.04 6.28 2.31
CA ASN A 216 6.82 5.13 1.83
C ASN A 216 6.90 5.08 0.30
N MET A 217 6.33 6.05 -0.39
CA MET A 217 6.40 6.17 -1.83
C MET A 217 7.80 6.60 -2.26
N ALA A 218 8.34 5.94 -3.28
CA ALA A 218 9.67 6.26 -3.79
C ALA A 218 9.69 7.66 -4.44
N ASN A 219 10.77 8.40 -4.16
CA ASN A 219 11.12 9.59 -4.94
C ASN A 219 11.66 9.14 -6.30
N THR A 220 11.35 9.86 -7.36
CA THR A 220 11.80 9.57 -8.73
C THR A 220 13.31 9.78 -8.95
N GLY A 221 14.05 10.18 -7.91
CA GLY A 221 15.47 10.52 -7.99
C GLY A 221 15.75 11.97 -8.39
N THR A 222 14.74 12.74 -8.77
CA THR A 222 14.81 14.19 -8.99
C THR A 222 14.28 14.88 -7.73
N THR A 223 14.99 15.89 -7.25
CA THR A 223 14.58 16.66 -6.07
C THR A 223 13.23 17.33 -6.33
N GLY A 224 12.27 17.13 -5.45
CA GLY A 224 10.93 17.69 -5.56
C GLY A 224 9.91 16.82 -6.31
N ASP A 225 10.35 15.87 -7.13
CA ASP A 225 9.44 15.00 -7.89
C ASP A 225 8.93 13.83 -7.05
N TYR A 226 7.64 13.77 -6.86
CA TYR A 226 6.99 12.70 -6.13
C TYR A 226 5.89 12.05 -6.97
N LYS A 227 5.62 10.80 -6.63
CA LYS A 227 4.60 10.00 -7.29
C LYS A 227 3.38 9.83 -6.41
N GLY A 228 2.28 9.45 -7.04
CA GLY A 228 1.05 9.02 -6.44
C GLY A 228 0.27 8.21 -7.45
N ALA A 229 -0.85 7.65 -7.06
CA ALA A 229 -1.76 7.01 -8.00
C ALA A 229 -3.21 7.14 -7.55
N ILE A 230 -4.11 7.10 -8.54
CA ILE A 230 -5.52 6.82 -8.35
C ILE A 230 -5.79 5.48 -9.00
N PHE A 231 -6.33 4.56 -8.24
CA PHE A 231 -6.59 3.21 -8.74
C PHE A 231 -7.84 2.60 -8.08
N GLN A 232 -8.38 1.61 -8.74
CA GLN A 232 -9.46 0.79 -8.21
C GLN A 232 -8.85 -0.46 -7.57
N LYS A 233 -9.46 -0.98 -6.53
CA LYS A 233 -8.95 -2.11 -5.71
C LYS A 233 -8.49 -3.31 -6.53
N ASP A 234 -9.11 -3.58 -7.68
CA ASP A 234 -8.76 -4.69 -8.57
C ASP A 234 -7.56 -4.39 -9.49
N ALA A 235 -7.00 -3.18 -9.45
CA ALA A 235 -5.80 -2.83 -10.23
C ALA A 235 -4.58 -3.59 -9.72
N LEU A 236 -4.45 -3.73 -8.40
CA LEU A 236 -3.29 -4.28 -7.73
C LEU A 236 -3.66 -5.46 -6.83
N GLY A 237 -2.74 -6.39 -6.67
CA GLY A 237 -2.92 -7.55 -5.80
C GLY A 237 -1.70 -7.85 -4.95
N ILE A 238 -1.97 -8.36 -3.75
CA ILE A 238 -0.97 -8.98 -2.88
C ILE A 238 -1.35 -10.43 -2.64
N ALA A 239 -0.38 -11.34 -2.76
CA ALA A 239 -0.54 -12.75 -2.49
C ALA A 239 0.33 -13.13 -1.29
N MET A 240 -0.32 -13.49 -0.18
CA MET A 240 0.34 -13.90 1.05
C MET A 240 0.48 -15.43 1.07
N MET A 241 1.71 -15.93 1.20
CA MET A 241 2.00 -17.35 1.43
C MET A 241 2.21 -17.64 2.92
N GLN A 242 2.95 -16.75 3.60
CA GLN A 242 3.19 -16.82 5.02
C GLN A 242 3.13 -15.40 5.59
N ASP A 243 2.30 -15.21 6.58
CA ASP A 243 2.26 -13.97 7.34
C ASP A 243 3.52 -13.85 8.21
N LEU A 244 3.67 -12.74 8.93
CA LEU A 244 4.82 -12.51 9.78
C LEU A 244 5.05 -13.69 10.72
N LYS A 245 6.22 -14.33 10.61
CA LYS A 245 6.69 -15.40 11.48
C LYS A 245 7.97 -14.94 12.16
N ILE A 246 8.05 -15.13 13.46
CA ILE A 246 9.25 -14.82 14.25
C ILE A 246 9.82 -16.11 14.80
N GLU A 247 11.11 -16.27 14.66
CA GLU A 247 11.87 -17.41 15.20
C GLU A 247 13.04 -16.89 16.04
N VAL A 248 13.30 -17.56 17.15
CA VAL A 248 14.39 -17.22 18.04
C VAL A 248 15.34 -18.41 18.13
N GLN A 249 16.62 -18.17 17.88
CA GLN A 249 17.68 -19.14 18.03
C GLN A 249 18.68 -18.68 19.08
N ARG A 250 19.05 -19.59 20.00
CA ARG A 250 20.10 -19.34 20.99
C ARG A 250 21.48 -19.61 20.39
N ASP A 251 22.34 -18.59 20.36
CA ASP A 251 23.76 -18.74 20.09
C ASP A 251 24.55 -18.72 21.44
N ALA A 252 24.95 -19.90 21.88
CA ALA A 252 25.65 -20.05 23.15
C ALA A 252 27.08 -19.48 23.09
N SER A 253 27.70 -19.43 21.91
CA SER A 253 29.04 -18.90 21.72
C SER A 253 29.10 -17.39 21.85
N LEU A 254 28.09 -16.71 21.34
CA LEU A 254 27.90 -15.27 21.46
C LEU A 254 27.19 -14.86 22.74
N ARG A 255 26.65 -15.82 23.50
CA ARG A 255 25.79 -15.55 24.68
C ARG A 255 24.69 -14.57 24.33
N ALA A 256 23.98 -14.86 23.24
CA ALA A 256 22.99 -14.02 22.65
C ALA A 256 21.83 -14.85 22.11
N ASP A 257 20.67 -14.22 21.96
CA ASP A 257 19.54 -14.75 21.24
C ASP A 257 19.46 -14.05 19.88
N GLU A 258 19.40 -14.84 18.79
CA GLU A 258 19.15 -14.36 17.44
C GLU A 258 17.64 -14.41 17.21
N ILE A 259 17.07 -13.24 16.92
CA ILE A 259 15.64 -13.08 16.64
C ILE A 259 15.49 -12.79 15.16
N VAL A 260 14.79 -13.66 14.45
CA VAL A 260 14.57 -13.57 13.01
C VAL A 260 13.08 -13.42 12.76
N ALA A 261 12.70 -12.40 12.00
CA ALA A 261 11.33 -12.22 11.51
C ALA A 261 11.30 -12.40 10.00
N THR A 262 10.40 -13.25 9.52
CA THR A 262 10.21 -13.52 8.08
C THR A 262 8.75 -13.40 7.69
N ALA A 263 8.51 -12.95 6.46
CA ALA A 263 7.21 -12.98 5.80
C ALA A 263 7.41 -13.44 4.35
N VAL A 264 6.45 -14.17 3.80
CA VAL A 264 6.50 -14.64 2.42
C VAL A 264 5.28 -14.12 1.69
N TYR A 265 5.48 -13.18 0.78
CA TYR A 265 4.42 -12.56 0.00
C TYR A 265 4.92 -12.17 -1.40
N GLY A 266 3.97 -11.89 -2.28
CA GLY A 266 4.22 -11.31 -3.58
C GLY A 266 3.24 -10.18 -3.84
N VAL A 267 3.67 -9.20 -4.62
CA VAL A 267 2.82 -8.11 -5.10
C VAL A 267 2.81 -8.11 -6.61
N GLY A 268 1.74 -7.65 -7.22
CA GLY A 268 1.63 -7.62 -8.67
C GLY A 268 0.49 -6.74 -9.14
N GLU A 269 0.66 -6.26 -10.35
CA GLU A 269 -0.39 -5.57 -11.09
C GLU A 269 -1.33 -6.59 -11.70
N LEU A 270 -2.65 -6.35 -11.59
CA LEU A 270 -3.69 -7.19 -12.14
C LEU A 270 -4.32 -6.55 -13.37
N HIS A 271 -4.85 -5.34 -13.23
CA HIS A 271 -5.49 -4.60 -14.31
C HIS A 271 -4.80 -3.24 -14.50
N ASP A 272 -3.95 -3.12 -15.49
CA ASP A 272 -3.24 -1.90 -15.84
C ASP A 272 -4.18 -0.70 -16.10
N SER A 273 -5.27 -0.92 -16.82
CA SER A 273 -6.24 0.12 -17.12
C SER A 273 -7.04 0.64 -15.93
N TYR A 274 -6.95 0.00 -14.75
CA TYR A 274 -7.68 0.37 -13.54
C TYR A 274 -6.89 1.29 -12.62
N GLY A 275 -5.69 1.69 -13.02
CA GLY A 275 -4.84 2.64 -12.32
C GLY A 275 -4.33 3.75 -13.23
N ILE A 276 -4.00 4.88 -12.62
CA ILE A 276 -3.33 6.00 -13.26
C ILE A 276 -2.26 6.54 -12.31
N GLU A 277 -1.04 6.63 -12.80
CA GLU A 277 0.07 7.24 -12.08
C GLU A 277 -0.07 8.76 -12.09
N LEU A 278 0.22 9.38 -10.96
CA LEU A 278 0.32 10.84 -10.80
C LEU A 278 1.77 11.20 -10.51
N HIS A 279 2.40 11.93 -11.44
CA HIS A 279 3.80 12.32 -11.34
C HIS A 279 3.91 13.84 -11.36
N TYR A 280 4.11 14.43 -10.19
CA TYR A 280 4.11 15.88 -10.01
C TYR A 280 5.30 16.35 -9.19
N ASP A 281 5.74 17.57 -9.48
CA ASP A 281 6.70 18.31 -8.65
C ASP A 281 5.99 18.82 -7.39
N SER A 282 6.73 18.96 -6.30
CA SER A 282 6.22 19.51 -5.06
C SER A 282 6.77 20.90 -4.81
N SER A 283 5.93 21.80 -4.33
CA SER A 283 6.35 23.12 -3.86
C SER A 283 7.18 23.10 -2.57
N ILE A 284 7.26 21.91 -1.93
CA ILE A 284 8.03 21.70 -0.70
C ILE A 284 9.09 20.64 -0.99
N GLU A 285 10.37 21.00 -0.76
CA GLU A 285 11.53 20.09 -0.82
C GLU A 285 11.77 19.38 0.52
#